data_ba5294c3c901e1b16b5f2f112692a972
#
_entry.id   ba5294c3c901e1b16b5f2f112692a972
#
_cell.length_a   1.000
_cell.length_b   1.000
_cell.length_c   1.000
_cell.angle_alpha   90.00
_cell.angle_beta   90.00
_cell.angle_gamma   90.00
#
_symmetry.space_group_name_H-M   'P 1'
#
loop_
_entity.id
_entity.type
_entity.pdbx_description
1 polymer ?
#
loop_
_entity_poly.entity_id
_entity_poly.type
_entity_poly.pdbx_seq_one_letter_code
_entity_poly.pdbx_strand_id
1 'polypeptide(L)'
;GKGWRAVYKPLLLLYDKLLFKKVRENFGGRLEFFIGGGALLDIELQRFFYAIGIPMFQGYGLSEAAPIISANVPRRHKLGSSGTIVANLEVRICDEKGNDLPRGEKGEIVVRGENVMAGYWKNEKATSEALREGWLYTGDLGYLDKDGFLYVLGRFKSLLISNDGEKYSPEGIEEAVCSASRLIDQIMLYNNQSPYTVALVVPNKEALLRHLKANNLAPQSELGQREALKAIEQEIARYREGGEEAGLFPGKWLPAAVG
;
A
#
# COMPACT_ATOMS: atom_id res chain seq x y z
N GLY A 1 24.81 9.27 -13.46
CA GLY A 1 25.91 8.92 -13.24
C GLY A 1 26.88 9.17 -12.10
N LYS A 2 28.09 8.64 -12.24
CA LYS A 2 29.16 8.72 -11.23
C LYS A 2 29.67 10.15 -10.95
N GLY A 3 29.60 11.06 -11.93
CA GLY A 3 30.10 12.44 -11.79
C GLY A 3 29.29 13.31 -10.82
N TRP A 4 27.98 13.20 -10.81
CA TRP A 4 27.12 13.97 -9.92
C TRP A 4 27.32 13.63 -8.42
N ARG A 5 27.58 12.36 -8.11
CA ARG A 5 27.86 11.94 -6.72
C ARG A 5 29.15 12.57 -6.16
N ALA A 6 30.15 12.79 -6.99
CA ALA A 6 31.41 13.44 -6.54
C ALA A 6 31.22 14.91 -6.19
N VAL A 7 30.42 15.65 -6.98
CA VAL A 7 30.14 17.08 -6.75
C VAL A 7 29.33 17.32 -5.48
N TYR A 8 28.33 16.49 -5.21
CA TYR A 8 27.45 16.64 -4.03
C TYR A 8 27.94 15.92 -2.78
N LYS A 9 29.03 15.16 -2.85
CA LYS A 9 29.58 14.41 -1.72
C LYS A 9 29.87 15.28 -0.48
N PRO A 10 30.47 16.47 -0.58
CA PRO A 10 30.70 17.33 0.59
C PRO A 10 29.38 17.81 1.21
N LEU A 11 28.40 18.16 0.37
CA LEU A 11 27.09 18.61 0.82
C LEU A 11 26.32 17.48 1.52
N LEU A 12 26.35 16.27 0.99
CA LEU A 12 25.74 15.09 1.61
C LEU A 12 26.39 14.77 2.95
N LEU A 13 27.72 14.88 3.09
CA LEU A 13 28.41 14.69 4.36
C LEU A 13 28.01 15.75 5.38
N LEU A 14 27.81 16.99 4.95
CA LEU A 14 27.33 18.07 5.81
C LEU A 14 25.91 17.80 6.31
N TYR A 15 24.97 17.43 5.42
CA TYR A 15 23.61 17.06 5.79
C TYR A 15 23.58 15.81 6.66
N ASP A 16 24.42 14.83 6.39
CA ASP A 16 24.55 13.64 7.23
C ASP A 16 24.92 14.02 8.66
N LYS A 17 25.93 14.84 8.83
CA LYS A 17 26.42 15.27 10.16
C LYS A 17 25.42 16.15 10.91
N LEU A 18 24.76 17.08 10.22
CA LEU A 18 23.89 18.08 10.86
C LEU A 18 22.46 17.58 11.10
N LEU A 19 21.95 16.73 10.21
CA LEU A 19 20.54 16.33 10.21
C LEU A 19 20.37 14.81 10.33
N PHE A 20 20.90 14.04 9.38
CA PHE A 20 20.58 12.60 9.29
C PHE A 20 21.14 11.81 10.46
N LYS A 21 22.33 12.16 10.95
CA LYS A 21 22.89 11.56 12.15
C LYS A 21 21.98 11.74 13.37
N LYS A 22 21.41 12.94 13.57
CA LYS A 22 20.47 13.20 14.67
C LYS A 22 19.19 12.38 14.55
N VAL A 23 18.67 12.22 13.33
CA VAL A 23 17.52 11.35 13.09
C VAL A 23 17.86 9.90 13.45
N ARG A 24 19.03 9.39 13.02
CA ARG A 24 19.47 8.03 13.36
C ARG A 24 19.70 7.84 14.87
N GLU A 25 20.17 8.86 15.57
CA GLU A 25 20.36 8.84 17.04
C GLU A 25 19.03 8.66 17.78
N ASN A 26 17.90 9.17 17.26
CA ASN A 26 16.57 8.93 17.83
C ASN A 26 16.17 7.45 17.79
N PHE A 27 16.76 6.67 16.89
CA PHE A 27 16.63 5.21 16.81
C PHE A 27 17.77 4.47 17.52
N GLY A 28 18.46 5.13 18.45
CA GLY A 28 19.56 4.55 19.24
C GLY A 28 20.92 4.51 18.55
N GLY A 29 21.07 5.03 17.33
CA GLY A 29 22.31 5.18 16.58
C GLY A 29 22.98 3.89 16.09
N ARG A 30 22.39 2.71 16.39
CA ARG A 30 22.91 1.38 16.00
C ARG A 30 22.02 0.64 15.01
N LEU A 31 20.87 1.21 14.68
CA LEU A 31 19.94 0.59 13.75
C LEU A 31 20.51 0.62 12.33
N GLU A 32 20.65 -0.54 11.71
CA GLU A 32 21.18 -0.68 10.35
C GLU A 32 20.07 -0.64 9.30
N PHE A 33 18.92 -1.25 9.60
CA PHE A 33 17.75 -1.27 8.72
C PHE A 33 16.48 -1.65 9.49
N PHE A 34 15.33 -1.35 8.90
CA PHE A 34 14.02 -1.85 9.32
C PHE A 34 13.56 -2.98 8.41
N ILE A 35 12.74 -3.87 8.96
CA ILE A 35 11.94 -4.82 8.18
C ILE A 35 10.48 -4.50 8.47
N GLY A 36 9.71 -4.23 7.44
CA GLY A 36 8.26 -4.00 7.48
C GLY A 36 7.50 -5.14 6.81
N GLY A 37 6.33 -5.46 7.35
CA GLY A 37 5.43 -6.45 6.79
C GLY A 37 4.01 -6.24 7.34
N GLY A 38 3.02 -6.93 6.76
CA GLY A 38 1.61 -6.86 7.18
C GLY A 38 0.80 -5.76 6.51
N ALA A 39 1.42 -4.73 5.93
CA ALA A 39 0.79 -3.72 5.10
C ALA A 39 1.72 -3.30 3.96
N LEU A 40 1.18 -2.66 2.95
CA LEU A 40 2.00 -2.03 1.91
C LEU A 40 2.73 -0.83 2.52
N LEU A 41 4.00 -0.66 2.17
CA LEU A 41 4.81 0.44 2.66
C LEU A 41 4.98 1.47 1.55
N ASP A 42 4.62 2.71 1.84
CA ASP A 42 4.76 3.84 0.93
C ASP A 42 6.19 3.93 0.36
N ILE A 43 6.29 4.10 -0.96
CA ILE A 43 7.58 4.11 -1.67
C ILE A 43 8.42 5.35 -1.34
N GLU A 44 7.79 6.50 -1.10
CA GLU A 44 8.50 7.73 -0.75
C GLU A 44 9.07 7.63 0.67
N LEU A 45 8.33 6.98 1.58
CA LEU A 45 8.83 6.66 2.91
C LEU A 45 10.03 5.71 2.84
N GLN A 46 9.98 4.68 1.98
CA GLN A 46 11.12 3.79 1.74
C GLN A 46 12.33 4.57 1.21
N ARG A 47 12.12 5.49 0.24
CA ARG A 47 13.17 6.35 -0.33
C ARG A 47 13.79 7.27 0.71
N PHE A 48 12.95 7.86 1.56
CA PHE A 48 13.40 8.72 2.66
C PHE A 48 14.32 7.96 3.62
N PHE A 49 13.88 6.81 4.14
CA PHE A 49 14.67 5.99 5.06
C PHE A 49 15.95 5.46 4.41
N TYR A 50 15.90 5.12 3.13
CA TYR A 50 17.08 4.73 2.36
C TYR A 50 18.09 5.90 2.26
N ALA A 51 17.60 7.12 2.01
CA ALA A 51 18.42 8.31 1.88
C ALA A 51 19.11 8.71 3.18
N ILE A 52 18.45 8.55 4.33
CA ILE A 52 19.04 8.86 5.65
C ILE A 52 19.93 7.73 6.20
N GLY A 53 20.11 6.63 5.47
CA GLY A 53 21.05 5.56 5.79
C GLY A 53 20.55 4.47 6.73
N ILE A 54 19.23 4.37 6.98
CA ILE A 54 18.57 3.24 7.68
C ILE A 54 17.41 2.72 6.80
N PRO A 55 17.72 1.99 5.73
CA PRO A 55 16.72 1.55 4.77
C PRO A 55 15.62 0.70 5.41
N MET A 56 14.41 0.80 4.87
CA MET A 56 13.29 -0.07 5.20
C MET A 56 13.13 -1.12 4.11
N PHE A 57 13.17 -2.39 4.53
CA PHE A 57 12.97 -3.54 3.65
C PHE A 57 11.58 -4.12 3.89
N GLN A 58 10.77 -4.16 2.85
CA GLN A 58 9.45 -4.75 2.93
C GLN A 58 9.52 -6.25 2.65
N GLY A 59 8.76 -7.02 3.45
CA GLY A 59 8.44 -8.41 3.22
C GLY A 59 6.94 -8.62 3.06
N TYR A 60 6.55 -9.76 2.54
CA TYR A 60 5.17 -10.21 2.41
C TYR A 60 5.01 -11.60 2.99
N GLY A 61 3.89 -11.78 3.67
CA GLY A 61 3.50 -13.07 4.22
C GLY A 61 2.16 -13.00 4.93
N LEU A 62 1.68 -14.14 5.35
CA LEU A 62 0.40 -14.33 6.04
C LEU A 62 0.51 -15.50 7.02
N SER A 63 -0.39 -15.55 8.00
CA SER A 63 -0.38 -16.58 9.04
C SER A 63 -0.47 -18.00 8.46
N GLU A 64 -1.17 -18.14 7.35
CA GLU A 64 -1.35 -19.39 6.60
C GLU A 64 -0.06 -19.90 5.93
N ALA A 65 1.00 -19.08 5.90
CA ALA A 65 2.31 -19.43 5.33
C ALA A 65 3.47 -19.21 6.33
N ALA A 66 3.25 -19.24 7.62
CA ALA A 66 4.13 -19.31 8.80
C ALA A 66 5.37 -18.38 8.84
N PRO A 67 5.32 -17.07 8.77
CA PRO A 67 4.41 -16.25 7.98
C PRO A 67 4.99 -15.82 6.63
N ILE A 68 6.33 -15.93 6.39
CA ILE A 68 7.06 -15.21 5.32
C ILE A 68 7.00 -15.96 3.99
N ILE A 69 6.56 -15.25 2.95
CA ILE A 69 6.55 -15.70 1.55
C ILE A 69 7.68 -15.04 0.76
N SER A 70 7.86 -13.73 0.93
CA SER A 70 8.94 -12.99 0.26
C SER A 70 9.51 -11.90 1.16
N ALA A 71 10.76 -11.53 0.92
CA ALA A 71 11.42 -10.45 1.64
C ALA A 71 12.48 -9.74 0.81
N ASN A 72 12.58 -8.43 0.97
CA ASN A 72 13.76 -7.68 0.60
C ASN A 72 14.86 -7.90 1.65
N VAL A 73 16.09 -7.99 1.20
CA VAL A 73 17.27 -8.11 2.08
C VAL A 73 18.33 -7.09 1.67
N PRO A 74 19.26 -6.68 2.56
CA PRO A 74 20.23 -5.64 2.26
C PRO A 74 21.00 -5.81 0.95
N ARG A 75 21.34 -7.06 0.60
CA ARG A 75 22.10 -7.39 -0.61
C ARG A 75 21.24 -7.52 -1.87
N ARG A 76 19.94 -7.71 -1.72
CA ARG A 76 19.01 -7.92 -2.85
C ARG A 76 17.64 -7.34 -2.50
N HIS A 77 17.42 -6.10 -2.91
CA HIS A 77 16.17 -5.38 -2.66
C HIS A 77 15.78 -4.49 -3.84
N LYS A 78 14.53 -4.18 -3.91
CA LYS A 78 13.95 -3.27 -4.90
C LYS A 78 12.86 -2.46 -4.23
N LEU A 79 12.97 -1.14 -4.25
CA LEU A 79 11.99 -0.24 -3.62
C LEU A 79 10.60 -0.47 -4.24
N GLY A 80 9.56 -0.47 -3.43
CA GLY A 80 8.18 -0.74 -3.83
C GLY A 80 7.85 -2.21 -4.02
N SER A 81 8.83 -3.14 -3.98
CA SER A 81 8.56 -4.58 -4.00
C SER A 81 8.48 -5.16 -2.60
N SER A 82 7.82 -6.31 -2.48
CA SER A 82 7.83 -7.14 -1.27
C SER A 82 9.01 -8.13 -1.22
N GLY A 83 9.99 -7.96 -2.11
CA GLY A 83 11.23 -8.75 -2.14
C GLY A 83 11.15 -10.01 -2.99
N THR A 84 12.15 -10.87 -2.82
CA THR A 84 12.24 -12.16 -3.54
C THR A 84 11.68 -13.28 -2.68
N ILE A 85 11.19 -14.33 -3.36
CA ILE A 85 10.62 -15.50 -2.70
C ILE A 85 11.67 -16.14 -1.80
N VAL A 86 11.27 -16.54 -0.58
CA VAL A 86 12.16 -17.22 0.35
C VAL A 86 12.47 -18.65 -0.13
N ALA A 87 13.57 -19.22 0.37
CA ALA A 87 13.96 -20.57 0.02
C ALA A 87 12.86 -21.59 0.38
N ASN A 88 12.78 -22.68 -0.38
CA ASN A 88 11.83 -23.79 -0.18
C ASN A 88 10.36 -23.42 -0.42
N LEU A 89 10.08 -22.27 -1.06
CA LEU A 89 8.74 -21.89 -1.49
C LEU A 89 8.65 -21.81 -3.02
N GLU A 90 7.52 -22.23 -3.53
CA GLU A 90 7.10 -22.02 -4.90
C GLU A 90 5.96 -20.99 -4.91
N VAL A 91 6.04 -20.03 -5.82
CA VAL A 91 5.01 -19.01 -6.01
C VAL A 91 4.60 -18.97 -7.47
N ARG A 92 3.30 -18.96 -7.70
CA ARG A 92 2.68 -18.72 -9.00
C ARG A 92 1.77 -17.50 -8.92
N ILE A 93 1.56 -16.85 -10.03
CA ILE A 93 0.55 -15.82 -10.20
C ILE A 93 -0.52 -16.41 -11.11
N CYS A 94 -1.77 -16.46 -10.64
CA CYS A 94 -2.85 -17.13 -11.33
C CYS A 94 -4.00 -16.18 -11.68
N ASP A 95 -4.69 -16.48 -12.79
CA ASP A 95 -5.95 -15.83 -13.13
C ASP A 95 -7.11 -16.36 -12.26
N GLU A 96 -8.33 -15.85 -12.47
CA GLU A 96 -9.54 -16.27 -11.75
C GLU A 96 -9.91 -17.75 -11.96
N LYS A 97 -9.40 -18.37 -13.01
CA LYS A 97 -9.62 -19.79 -13.33
C LYS A 97 -8.52 -20.69 -12.76
N GLY A 98 -7.49 -20.10 -12.14
CA GLY A 98 -6.33 -20.81 -11.58
C GLY A 98 -5.23 -21.12 -12.62
N ASN A 99 -5.29 -20.55 -13.83
CA ASN A 99 -4.23 -20.70 -14.81
C ASN A 99 -3.04 -19.80 -14.48
N ASP A 100 -1.83 -20.30 -14.71
CA ASP A 100 -0.60 -19.54 -14.49
C ASP A 100 -0.49 -18.36 -15.44
N LEU A 101 -0.14 -17.19 -14.91
CA LEU A 101 0.11 -15.98 -15.67
C LEU A 101 1.62 -15.74 -15.85
N PRO A 102 2.04 -15.19 -16.99
CA PRO A 102 3.43 -14.84 -17.24
C PRO A 102 3.91 -13.72 -16.30
N ARG A 103 5.25 -13.61 -16.16
CA ARG A 103 5.86 -12.55 -15.35
C ARG A 103 5.46 -11.17 -15.84
N GLY A 104 5.10 -10.30 -14.89
CA GLY A 104 4.62 -8.93 -15.13
C GLY A 104 3.10 -8.83 -15.20
N GLU A 105 2.38 -9.92 -15.38
CA GLU A 105 0.92 -9.94 -15.34
C GLU A 105 0.43 -10.07 -13.89
N LYS A 106 -0.70 -9.39 -13.62
CA LYS A 106 -1.32 -9.30 -12.30
C LYS A 106 -2.34 -10.41 -12.11
N GLY A 107 -2.28 -11.11 -10.99
CA GLY A 107 -3.21 -12.18 -10.65
C GLY A 107 -3.14 -12.52 -9.17
N GLU A 108 -3.84 -13.58 -8.76
CA GLU A 108 -3.79 -14.09 -7.41
C GLU A 108 -2.43 -14.72 -7.13
N ILE A 109 -1.85 -14.37 -5.98
CA ILE A 109 -0.61 -14.98 -5.49
C ILE A 109 -0.96 -16.34 -4.92
N VAL A 110 -0.36 -17.40 -5.46
CA VAL A 110 -0.60 -18.79 -5.04
C VAL A 110 0.73 -19.42 -4.61
N VAL A 111 0.74 -20.06 -3.44
CA VAL A 111 1.98 -20.47 -2.76
C VAL A 111 1.96 -21.95 -2.41
N ARG A 112 3.10 -22.61 -2.55
CA ARG A 112 3.31 -24.00 -2.10
C ARG A 112 4.66 -24.11 -1.41
N GLY A 113 4.72 -24.83 -0.27
CA GLY A 113 5.95 -25.10 0.46
C GLY A 113 5.70 -25.60 1.87
N GLU A 114 6.80 -25.92 2.56
CA GLU A 114 6.78 -26.50 3.89
C GLU A 114 6.21 -25.60 4.98
N ASN A 115 6.19 -24.29 4.75
CA ASN A 115 5.64 -23.30 5.67
C ASN A 115 4.13 -23.07 5.49
N VAL A 116 3.50 -23.68 4.49
CA VAL A 116 2.05 -23.56 4.27
C VAL A 116 1.31 -24.38 5.34
N MET A 117 0.26 -23.79 5.91
CA MET A 117 -0.57 -24.41 6.94
C MET A 117 -1.18 -25.74 6.48
N ALA A 118 -1.47 -26.62 7.44
CA ALA A 118 -2.23 -27.85 7.19
C ALA A 118 -3.73 -27.58 6.95
N GLY A 119 -4.25 -26.45 7.40
CA GLY A 119 -5.65 -26.01 7.24
C GLY A 119 -6.17 -25.21 8.42
N TYR A 120 -7.40 -24.72 8.31
CA TYR A 120 -8.08 -24.00 9.37
C TYR A 120 -8.70 -24.97 10.37
N TRP A 121 -8.48 -24.72 11.66
CA TRP A 121 -8.98 -25.57 12.74
C TRP A 121 -10.49 -25.74 12.69
N LYS A 122 -10.97 -26.98 12.58
CA LYS A 122 -12.40 -27.35 12.50
C LYS A 122 -13.21 -26.60 11.44
N ASN A 123 -12.56 -26.19 10.34
CA ASN A 123 -13.21 -25.49 9.24
C ASN A 123 -12.73 -26.07 7.89
N GLU A 124 -13.27 -27.25 7.55
CA GLU A 124 -12.95 -27.97 6.32
C GLU A 124 -13.34 -27.17 5.08
N LYS A 125 -14.46 -26.44 5.13
CA LYS A 125 -14.93 -25.62 4.02
C LYS A 125 -13.92 -24.53 3.68
N ALA A 126 -13.53 -23.71 4.67
CA ALA A 126 -12.53 -22.67 4.44
C ALA A 126 -11.17 -23.24 4.04
N THR A 127 -10.81 -24.42 4.58
CA THR A 127 -9.58 -25.12 4.22
C THR A 127 -9.59 -25.52 2.75
N SER A 128 -10.65 -26.18 2.27
CA SER A 128 -10.77 -26.59 0.86
C SER A 128 -10.88 -25.42 -0.12
N GLU A 129 -11.38 -24.28 0.33
CA GLU A 129 -11.41 -23.05 -0.47
C GLU A 129 -10.01 -22.43 -0.60
N ALA A 130 -9.20 -22.45 0.46
CA ALA A 130 -7.88 -21.86 0.50
C ALA A 130 -6.77 -22.80 -0.02
N LEU A 131 -6.86 -24.10 0.28
CA LEU A 131 -5.89 -25.11 -0.12
C LEU A 131 -6.44 -26.00 -1.22
N ARG A 132 -5.81 -25.94 -2.42
CA ARG A 132 -6.20 -26.75 -3.57
C ARG A 132 -4.97 -27.45 -4.14
N GLU A 133 -4.98 -28.76 -4.19
CA GLU A 133 -3.88 -29.57 -4.74
C GLU A 133 -2.50 -29.21 -4.16
N GLY A 134 -2.44 -28.91 -2.85
CA GLY A 134 -1.23 -28.53 -2.16
C GLY A 134 -0.79 -27.08 -2.36
N TRP A 135 -1.59 -26.25 -3.03
CA TRP A 135 -1.36 -24.83 -3.21
C TRP A 135 -2.28 -24.00 -2.33
N LEU A 136 -1.71 -23.02 -1.64
CA LEU A 136 -2.44 -22.01 -0.89
C LEU A 136 -2.80 -20.84 -1.82
N TYR A 137 -4.08 -20.62 -2.01
CA TYR A 137 -4.66 -19.45 -2.67
C TYR A 137 -4.78 -18.34 -1.64
N THR A 138 -3.89 -17.35 -1.72
CA THR A 138 -3.75 -16.36 -0.65
C THR A 138 -4.89 -15.34 -0.60
N GLY A 139 -5.60 -15.17 -1.70
CA GLY A 139 -6.57 -14.10 -1.89
C GLY A 139 -5.93 -12.74 -2.09
N ASP A 140 -4.61 -12.66 -2.23
CA ASP A 140 -3.88 -11.42 -2.48
C ASP A 140 -3.55 -11.27 -3.97
N LEU A 141 -3.69 -10.05 -4.49
CA LEU A 141 -3.32 -9.66 -5.84
C LEU A 141 -1.85 -9.30 -5.89
N GLY A 142 -1.15 -9.75 -6.90
CA GLY A 142 0.25 -9.37 -7.12
C GLY A 142 0.80 -9.80 -8.46
N TYR A 143 2.09 -9.55 -8.66
CA TYR A 143 2.83 -10.03 -9.82
C TYR A 143 4.30 -10.26 -9.48
N LEU A 144 4.96 -11.11 -10.26
CA LEU A 144 6.41 -11.28 -10.25
C LEU A 144 7.02 -10.49 -11.40
N ASP A 145 7.99 -9.63 -11.12
CA ASP A 145 8.71 -8.96 -12.18
C ASP A 145 9.73 -9.89 -12.87
N LYS A 146 10.37 -9.39 -13.94
CA LYS A 146 11.38 -10.13 -14.70
C LYS A 146 12.58 -10.60 -13.85
N ASP A 147 12.90 -9.88 -12.80
CA ASP A 147 14.04 -10.15 -11.91
C ASP A 147 13.65 -11.08 -10.73
N GLY A 148 12.36 -11.48 -10.65
CA GLY A 148 11.82 -12.38 -9.63
C GLY A 148 11.46 -11.69 -8.32
N PHE A 149 11.26 -10.36 -8.33
CA PHE A 149 10.70 -9.64 -7.18
C PHE A 149 9.18 -9.70 -7.21
N LEU A 150 8.60 -9.99 -6.05
CA LEU A 150 7.15 -9.98 -5.85
C LEU A 150 6.66 -8.57 -5.52
N TYR A 151 5.58 -8.16 -6.17
CA TYR A 151 4.83 -6.95 -5.88
C TYR A 151 3.43 -7.35 -5.44
N VAL A 152 3.07 -7.04 -4.21
CA VAL A 152 1.71 -7.22 -3.67
C VAL A 152 0.96 -5.92 -3.92
N LEU A 153 -0.26 -6.02 -4.45
CA LEU A 153 -1.06 -4.88 -4.87
C LEU A 153 -2.36 -4.70 -4.08
N GLY A 154 -2.66 -5.64 -3.18
CA GLY A 154 -3.86 -5.64 -2.37
C GLY A 154 -4.61 -6.97 -2.42
N ARG A 155 -5.90 -6.99 -2.06
CA ARG A 155 -6.72 -8.19 -2.02
C ARG A 155 -7.32 -8.51 -3.39
N PHE A 156 -7.14 -9.75 -3.86
CA PHE A 156 -7.67 -10.20 -5.14
C PHE A 156 -9.21 -10.17 -5.21
N LYS A 157 -9.87 -10.51 -4.09
CA LYS A 157 -11.34 -10.51 -3.98
C LYS A 157 -11.94 -9.14 -3.66
N SER A 158 -11.11 -8.15 -3.29
CA SER A 158 -11.55 -6.78 -2.95
C SER A 158 -11.38 -5.81 -4.12
N LEU A 159 -11.07 -6.33 -5.31
CA LEU A 159 -10.94 -5.48 -6.49
C LEU A 159 -12.26 -4.79 -6.80
N LEU A 160 -12.19 -3.50 -7.02
CA LEU A 160 -13.27 -2.73 -7.59
C LEU A 160 -13.30 -2.92 -9.11
N ILE A 161 -14.49 -2.85 -9.67
CA ILE A 161 -14.70 -3.03 -11.10
C ILE A 161 -15.34 -1.76 -11.64
N SER A 162 -14.67 -1.06 -12.55
CA SER A 162 -15.23 0.08 -13.25
C SER A 162 -16.22 -0.36 -14.35
N ASN A 163 -16.99 0.57 -14.89
CA ASN A 163 -18.00 0.30 -15.92
C ASN A 163 -17.42 -0.27 -17.23
N ASP A 164 -16.14 -0.05 -17.51
CA ASP A 164 -15.43 -0.62 -18.66
C ASP A 164 -14.84 -2.01 -18.37
N GLY A 165 -15.10 -2.55 -17.16
CA GLY A 165 -14.62 -3.87 -16.73
C GLY A 165 -13.19 -3.87 -16.19
N GLU A 166 -12.53 -2.72 -16.11
CA GLU A 166 -11.19 -2.63 -15.51
C GLU A 166 -11.26 -2.91 -14.01
N LYS A 167 -10.35 -3.77 -13.54
CA LYS A 167 -10.22 -4.13 -12.13
C LYS A 167 -9.07 -3.38 -11.49
N TYR A 168 -9.30 -2.80 -10.32
CA TYR A 168 -8.28 -2.04 -9.58
C TYR A 168 -8.42 -2.26 -8.08
N SER A 169 -7.29 -2.20 -7.35
CA SER A 169 -7.30 -2.29 -5.90
C SER A 169 -7.67 -0.94 -5.29
N PRO A 170 -8.63 -0.88 -4.36
CA PRO A 170 -8.93 0.33 -3.60
C PRO A 170 -7.81 0.68 -2.61
N GLU A 171 -7.09 -0.31 -2.09
CA GLU A 171 -6.18 -0.17 -0.94
C GLU A 171 -5.12 0.90 -1.14
N GLY A 172 -4.50 0.97 -2.32
CA GLY A 172 -3.47 1.97 -2.61
C GLY A 172 -4.00 3.41 -2.60
N ILE A 173 -5.26 3.61 -3.03
CA ILE A 173 -5.92 4.93 -3.02
C ILE A 173 -6.33 5.27 -1.59
N GLU A 174 -6.93 4.33 -0.88
CA GLU A 174 -7.38 4.48 0.50
C GLU A 174 -6.22 4.83 1.43
N GLU A 175 -5.11 4.12 1.30
CA GLU A 175 -3.89 4.36 2.08
C GLU A 175 -3.26 5.72 1.76
N ALA A 176 -3.16 6.09 0.48
CA ALA A 176 -2.62 7.38 0.08
C ALA A 176 -3.44 8.55 0.63
N VAL A 177 -4.78 8.47 0.52
CA VAL A 177 -5.68 9.50 1.05
C VAL A 177 -5.57 9.62 2.57
N CYS A 178 -5.62 8.50 3.32
CA CYS A 178 -5.50 8.51 4.77
C CYS A 178 -4.14 9.03 5.25
N SER A 179 -3.05 8.64 4.57
CA SER A 179 -1.69 9.04 4.96
C SER A 179 -1.42 10.53 4.72
N ALA A 180 -2.00 11.12 3.67
CA ALA A 180 -1.78 12.51 3.31
C ALA A 180 -2.78 13.48 4.00
N SER A 181 -3.95 13.00 4.41
CA SER A 181 -5.00 13.84 5.00
C SER A 181 -4.89 13.92 6.52
N ARG A 182 -5.12 15.11 7.04
CA ARG A 182 -5.33 15.32 8.49
C ARG A 182 -6.81 15.28 8.88
N LEU A 183 -7.71 15.30 7.91
CA LEU A 183 -9.15 15.36 8.12
C LEU A 183 -9.85 14.01 7.97
N ILE A 184 -9.15 13.00 7.44
CA ILE A 184 -9.68 11.67 7.16
C ILE A 184 -8.91 10.64 7.99
N ASP A 185 -9.61 9.91 8.86
CA ASP A 185 -9.03 8.79 9.62
C ASP A 185 -9.15 7.48 8.86
N GLN A 186 -10.27 7.27 8.16
CA GLN A 186 -10.50 6.06 7.36
C GLN A 186 -11.31 6.42 6.11
N ILE A 187 -11.05 5.71 5.03
CA ILE A 187 -11.82 5.79 3.79
C ILE A 187 -12.01 4.39 3.24
N MET A 188 -13.17 4.13 2.68
CA MET A 188 -13.48 2.89 1.96
C MET A 188 -14.06 3.25 0.61
N LEU A 189 -13.45 2.74 -0.45
CA LEU A 189 -13.93 2.93 -1.81
C LEU A 189 -14.88 1.80 -2.21
N TYR A 190 -15.86 2.14 -3.02
CA TYR A 190 -16.77 1.17 -3.60
C TYR A 190 -17.06 1.49 -5.06
N ASN A 191 -16.94 0.47 -5.90
CA ASN A 191 -17.41 0.46 -7.28
C ASN A 191 -17.69 -0.98 -7.69
N ASN A 192 -18.82 -1.22 -8.31
CA ASN A 192 -19.18 -2.50 -8.91
C ASN A 192 -19.85 -2.25 -10.25
N GLN A 193 -19.04 -2.11 -11.31
CA GLN A 193 -19.47 -1.83 -12.68
C GLN A 193 -20.31 -0.53 -12.83
N SER A 194 -20.16 0.38 -11.87
CA SER A 194 -20.81 1.70 -11.90
C SER A 194 -19.98 2.70 -12.67
N PRO A 195 -20.60 3.75 -13.25
CA PRO A 195 -19.89 4.79 -13.99
C PRO A 195 -18.89 5.58 -13.14
N TYR A 196 -19.02 5.53 -11.82
CA TYR A 196 -18.18 6.26 -10.88
C TYR A 196 -17.95 5.46 -9.61
N THR A 197 -16.80 5.68 -9.01
CA THR A 197 -16.44 5.21 -7.68
C THR A 197 -17.06 6.12 -6.64
N VAL A 198 -17.50 5.58 -5.50
CA VAL A 198 -17.93 6.34 -4.33
C VAL A 198 -17.01 6.04 -3.15
N ALA A 199 -16.95 6.94 -2.18
CA ALA A 199 -16.21 6.76 -0.95
C ALA A 199 -17.10 6.90 0.27
N LEU A 200 -16.91 6.03 1.26
CA LEU A 200 -17.40 6.20 2.61
C LEU A 200 -16.22 6.66 3.47
N VAL A 201 -16.39 7.76 4.20
CA VAL A 201 -15.30 8.40 4.93
C VAL A 201 -15.62 8.48 6.42
N VAL A 202 -14.67 8.09 7.25
CA VAL A 202 -14.66 8.39 8.68
C VAL A 202 -13.73 9.58 8.91
N PRO A 203 -14.26 10.77 9.21
CA PRO A 203 -13.46 11.96 9.39
C PRO A 203 -12.71 11.95 10.74
N ASN A 204 -11.53 12.57 10.78
CA ASN A 204 -10.88 12.93 12.03
C ASN A 204 -11.68 14.01 12.74
N LYS A 205 -12.46 13.60 13.72
CA LYS A 205 -13.42 14.45 14.43
C LYS A 205 -12.76 15.68 15.04
N GLU A 206 -11.60 15.52 15.67
CA GLU A 206 -10.92 16.63 16.35
C GLU A 206 -10.35 17.64 15.34
N ALA A 207 -9.76 17.16 14.26
CA ALA A 207 -9.20 18.01 13.23
C ALA A 207 -10.31 18.78 12.50
N LEU A 208 -11.44 18.10 12.21
CA LEU A 208 -12.59 18.71 11.56
C LEU A 208 -13.24 19.77 12.46
N LEU A 209 -13.38 19.52 13.75
CA LEU A 209 -13.89 20.51 14.72
C LEU A 209 -12.96 21.74 14.80
N ARG A 210 -11.63 21.54 14.78
CA ARG A 210 -10.68 22.66 14.74
C ARG A 210 -10.83 23.47 13.45
N HIS A 211 -11.01 22.81 12.31
CA HIS A 211 -11.22 23.46 11.02
C HIS A 211 -12.49 24.31 11.04
N LEU A 212 -13.62 23.76 11.48
CA LEU A 212 -14.90 24.49 11.59
C LEU A 212 -14.81 25.68 12.55
N LYS A 213 -14.16 25.50 13.68
CA LYS A 213 -13.94 26.59 14.66
C LYS A 213 -13.09 27.73 14.08
N ALA A 214 -12.04 27.41 13.33
CA ALA A 214 -11.21 28.40 12.65
C ALA A 214 -12.00 29.23 11.62
N ASN A 215 -13.06 28.65 11.02
CA ASN A 215 -13.96 29.31 10.08
C ASN A 215 -15.20 29.90 10.77
N ASN A 216 -15.26 29.96 12.11
CA ASN A 216 -16.38 30.45 12.90
C ASN A 216 -17.73 29.76 12.60
N LEU A 217 -17.69 28.45 12.32
CA LEU A 217 -18.86 27.65 11.98
C LEU A 217 -19.19 26.67 13.13
N ALA A 218 -20.50 26.61 13.46
CA ALA A 218 -21.00 25.62 14.42
C ALA A 218 -21.13 24.25 13.72
N PRO A 219 -20.62 23.14 14.31
CA PRO A 219 -20.63 21.83 13.66
C PRO A 219 -22.04 21.30 13.32
N GLN A 220 -23.05 21.69 14.10
CA GLN A 220 -24.44 21.26 13.88
C GLN A 220 -25.25 22.18 12.97
N SER A 221 -24.67 23.31 12.56
CA SER A 221 -25.33 24.20 11.60
C SER A 221 -25.25 23.61 10.17
N GLU A 222 -26.23 23.95 9.34
CA GLU A 222 -26.22 23.54 7.93
C GLU A 222 -24.95 24.01 7.20
N LEU A 223 -24.50 25.24 7.47
CA LEU A 223 -23.26 25.78 6.94
C LEU A 223 -22.03 25.01 7.44
N GLY A 224 -22.00 24.62 8.72
CA GLY A 224 -20.92 23.82 9.28
C GLY A 224 -20.83 22.41 8.66
N GLN A 225 -21.97 21.77 8.46
CA GLN A 225 -22.02 20.45 7.79
C GLN A 225 -21.57 20.52 6.33
N ARG A 226 -22.01 21.54 5.59
CA ARG A 226 -21.57 21.76 4.20
C ARG A 226 -20.07 22.03 4.11
N GLU A 227 -19.53 22.87 5.00
CA GLU A 227 -18.09 23.15 5.03
C GLU A 227 -17.28 21.91 5.41
N ALA A 228 -17.76 21.10 6.35
CA ALA A 228 -17.13 19.84 6.71
C ALA A 228 -17.02 18.87 5.52
N LEU A 229 -18.13 18.71 4.78
CA LEU A 229 -18.15 17.86 3.59
C LEU A 229 -17.20 18.42 2.51
N LYS A 230 -17.26 19.73 2.26
CA LYS A 230 -16.37 20.39 1.30
C LYS A 230 -14.89 20.22 1.64
N ALA A 231 -14.53 20.33 2.92
CA ALA A 231 -13.15 20.14 3.37
C ALA A 231 -12.66 18.71 3.12
N ILE A 232 -13.50 17.70 3.36
CA ILE A 232 -13.20 16.28 3.05
C ILE A 232 -13.08 16.08 1.54
N GLU A 233 -13.99 16.62 0.74
CA GLU A 233 -13.93 16.52 -0.73
C GLU A 233 -12.67 17.17 -1.30
N GLN A 234 -12.17 18.24 -0.69
CA GLN A 234 -10.93 18.90 -1.08
C GLN A 234 -9.69 18.01 -0.84
N GLU A 235 -9.66 17.25 0.24
CA GLU A 235 -8.58 16.27 0.47
C GLU A 235 -8.49 15.22 -0.64
N ILE A 236 -9.64 14.75 -1.12
CA ILE A 236 -9.72 13.79 -2.23
C ILE A 236 -9.41 14.48 -3.58
N ALA A 237 -9.84 15.72 -3.75
CA ALA A 237 -9.61 16.50 -4.97
C ALA A 237 -8.12 16.74 -5.27
N ARG A 238 -7.23 16.61 -4.26
CA ARG A 238 -5.77 16.69 -4.45
C ARG A 238 -5.24 15.67 -5.44
N TYR A 239 -5.91 14.53 -5.59
CA TYR A 239 -5.53 13.44 -6.50
C TYR A 239 -6.14 13.57 -7.90
N ARG A 240 -7.09 14.48 -8.10
CA ARG A 240 -7.74 14.74 -9.38
C ARG A 240 -6.88 15.66 -10.27
N GLU A 241 -7.27 15.77 -11.53
CA GLU A 241 -6.61 16.67 -12.50
C GLU A 241 -6.55 18.11 -11.95
N GLY A 242 -5.35 18.69 -11.96
CA GLY A 242 -5.08 20.01 -11.39
C GLY A 242 -4.78 20.04 -9.88
N GLY A 243 -4.88 18.91 -9.18
CA GLY A 243 -4.51 18.79 -7.76
C GLY A 243 -3.00 18.53 -7.56
N GLU A 244 -2.54 18.64 -6.31
CA GLU A 244 -1.13 18.49 -5.93
C GLU A 244 -0.58 17.09 -6.23
N GLU A 245 -1.41 16.05 -6.11
CA GLU A 245 -1.07 14.64 -6.33
C GLU A 245 -1.66 14.10 -7.64
N ALA A 246 -1.96 14.97 -8.58
CA ALA A 246 -2.54 14.61 -9.86
C ALA A 246 -1.66 13.60 -10.62
N GLY A 247 -2.29 12.54 -11.14
CA GLY A 247 -1.59 11.50 -11.91
C GLY A 247 -1.05 10.33 -11.09
N LEU A 248 -1.16 10.36 -9.76
CA LEU A 248 -0.81 9.21 -8.92
C LEU A 248 -1.75 8.02 -9.17
N PHE A 249 -3.02 8.31 -9.41
CA PHE A 249 -4.04 7.31 -9.76
C PHE A 249 -4.81 7.74 -11.01
N PRO A 250 -5.32 6.79 -11.83
CA PRO A 250 -6.25 7.10 -12.91
C PRO A 250 -7.51 7.80 -12.37
N GLY A 251 -7.91 8.92 -12.99
CA GLY A 251 -9.01 9.74 -12.50
C GLY A 251 -10.34 8.98 -12.34
N LYS A 252 -10.60 7.98 -13.17
CA LYS A 252 -11.80 7.12 -13.10
C LYS A 252 -11.84 6.19 -11.87
N TRP A 253 -10.72 5.97 -11.20
CA TRP A 253 -10.66 5.18 -9.96
C TRP A 253 -10.96 6.01 -8.72
N LEU A 254 -10.77 7.34 -8.82
CA LEU A 254 -10.99 8.25 -7.72
C LEU A 254 -12.49 8.43 -7.45
N PRO A 255 -12.90 8.55 -6.17
CA PRO A 255 -14.30 8.71 -5.84
C PRO A 255 -14.87 10.02 -6.39
N ALA A 256 -16.04 9.92 -7.04
CA ALA A 256 -16.78 11.06 -7.55
C ALA A 256 -17.67 11.71 -6.47
N ALA A 257 -18.07 10.92 -5.47
CA ALA A 257 -18.87 11.36 -4.35
C ALA A 257 -18.39 10.73 -3.03
N VAL A 258 -18.65 11.44 -1.94
CA VAL A 258 -18.28 11.06 -0.57
C VAL A 258 -19.54 11.02 0.29
N GLY A 259 -19.66 9.99 1.14
CA GLY A 259 -20.73 9.84 2.13
C GLY A 259 -20.19 9.63 3.54
#